data_13568988dc8bb538fb5c6dfd29e45122
#
_entry.id   13568988dc8bb538fb5c6dfd29e45122
#
_cell.length_a   1.000
_cell.length_b   1.000
_cell.length_c   1.000
_cell.angle_alpha   90.00
_cell.angle_beta   90.00
_cell.angle_gamma   90.00
#
_symmetry.space_group_name_H-M   'P 1'
#
loop_
_entity.id
_entity.type
_entity.pdbx_description
1 polymer ?
#
loop_
_entity_poly.entity_id
_entity_poly.type
_entity_poly.pdbx_seq_one_letter_code
_entity_poly.pdbx_strand_id
1 'polypeptide(L)'
;MLEAKKQRKETRELKQSMKTWMDYYQEALKVFNSYIRERDKNEKCISCDALPGTYRLTSGHYFPQGQNKSVALDEDNAHGQCWFNCNKNKSGNLAEYYPRLIK
;
A
#
# COMPACT_ATOMS: atom_id res chain seq x y z
N MET A 1 26.80 -5.17 -35.80
CA MET A 1 27.25 -5.95 -34.60
C MET A 1 27.49 -5.07 -33.37
N LEU A 2 28.25 -3.98 -33.52
CA LEU A 2 28.56 -3.08 -32.42
C LEU A 2 27.28 -2.38 -31.87
N GLU A 3 26.38 -1.97 -32.74
CA GLU A 3 25.12 -1.33 -32.36
C GLU A 3 24.20 -2.28 -31.58
N ALA A 4 24.11 -3.56 -32.00
CA ALA A 4 23.30 -4.55 -31.30
C ALA A 4 23.81 -4.80 -29.88
N LYS A 5 25.12 -4.83 -29.69
CA LYS A 5 25.76 -5.00 -28.38
C LYS A 5 25.49 -3.76 -27.48
N LYS A 6 25.57 -2.56 -28.08
CA LYS A 6 25.31 -1.30 -27.38
C LYS A 6 23.86 -1.25 -26.91
N GLN A 7 22.90 -1.59 -27.77
CA GLN A 7 21.47 -1.61 -27.45
C GLN A 7 21.16 -2.60 -26.33
N ARG A 8 21.78 -3.79 -26.35
CA ARG A 8 21.59 -4.80 -25.30
C ARG A 8 22.11 -4.29 -23.96
N LYS A 9 23.24 -3.59 -23.95
CA LYS A 9 23.82 -3.02 -22.75
C LYS A 9 22.91 -1.94 -22.18
N GLU A 10 22.44 -1.01 -23.02
CA GLU A 10 21.53 0.06 -22.63
C GLU A 10 20.22 -0.49 -22.07
N THR A 11 19.65 -1.52 -22.70
CA THR A 11 18.44 -2.18 -22.22
C THR A 11 18.65 -2.82 -20.86
N ARG A 12 19.81 -3.45 -20.66
CA ARG A 12 20.16 -4.09 -19.39
C ARG A 12 20.31 -3.06 -18.27
N GLU A 13 20.99 -1.94 -18.56
CA GLU A 13 21.17 -0.85 -17.61
C GLU A 13 19.81 -0.23 -17.22
N LEU A 14 18.93 -0.06 -18.19
CA LEU A 14 17.59 0.48 -17.94
C LEU A 14 16.77 -0.47 -17.06
N LYS A 15 16.79 -1.76 -17.33
CA LYS A 15 16.10 -2.77 -16.51
C LYS A 15 16.63 -2.79 -15.07
N GLN A 16 17.95 -2.66 -14.92
CA GLN A 16 18.58 -2.63 -13.61
C GLN A 16 18.16 -1.38 -12.81
N SER A 17 18.11 -0.24 -13.48
CA SER A 17 17.65 1.03 -12.87
C SER A 17 16.19 0.94 -12.43
N MET A 18 15.32 0.40 -13.27
CA MET A 18 13.90 0.21 -12.94
C MET A 18 13.70 -0.72 -11.77
N LYS A 19 14.48 -1.83 -11.71
CA LYS A 19 14.42 -2.77 -10.60
C LYS A 19 14.84 -2.09 -9.30
N THR A 20 15.88 -1.27 -9.31
CA THR A 20 16.35 -0.52 -8.15
C THR A 20 15.25 0.44 -7.66
N TRP A 21 14.57 1.13 -8.58
CA TRP A 21 13.46 2.03 -8.21
C TRP A 21 12.33 1.25 -7.54
N MET A 22 11.96 0.10 -8.08
CA MET A 22 10.92 -0.74 -7.49
C MET A 22 11.30 -1.24 -6.10
N ASP A 23 12.57 -1.57 -5.89
CA ASP A 23 13.07 -2.01 -4.58
C ASP A 23 12.91 -0.89 -3.54
N TYR A 24 13.30 0.34 -3.88
CA TYR A 24 13.13 1.49 -3.00
C TYR A 24 11.66 1.77 -2.71
N TYR A 25 10.81 1.66 -3.72
CA TYR A 25 9.38 1.85 -3.56
C TYR A 25 8.80 0.83 -2.58
N GLN A 26 9.15 -0.45 -2.71
CA GLN A 26 8.67 -1.50 -1.83
C GLN A 26 9.15 -1.29 -0.39
N GLU A 27 10.38 -0.86 -0.20
CA GLU A 27 10.88 -0.51 1.14
C GLU A 27 10.13 0.66 1.74
N ALA A 28 9.91 1.72 0.97
CA ALA A 28 9.17 2.89 1.41
C ALA A 28 7.74 2.52 1.80
N LEU A 29 7.09 1.67 1.00
CA LEU A 29 5.74 1.20 1.27
C LEU A 29 5.67 0.39 2.57
N LYS A 30 6.67 -0.45 2.82
CA LYS A 30 6.76 -1.26 4.03
C LYS A 30 6.88 -0.38 5.28
N VAL A 31 7.73 0.63 5.23
CA VAL A 31 7.90 1.61 6.32
C VAL A 31 6.62 2.40 6.51
N PHE A 32 6.02 2.85 5.41
CA PHE A 32 4.77 3.60 5.45
C PHE A 32 3.64 2.79 6.11
N ASN A 33 3.48 1.54 5.71
CA ASN A 33 2.45 0.67 6.28
C ASN A 33 2.68 0.41 7.77
N SER A 34 3.94 0.28 8.21
CA SER A 34 4.28 0.19 9.62
C SER A 34 3.88 1.45 10.38
N TYR A 35 4.12 2.61 9.78
CA TYR A 35 3.74 3.90 10.35
C TYR A 35 2.23 4.00 10.51
N ILE A 36 1.47 3.61 9.49
CA ILE A 36 0.00 3.64 9.56
C ILE A 36 -0.51 2.72 10.67
N ARG A 37 0.03 1.51 10.78
CA ARG A 37 -0.35 0.59 11.86
C ARG A 37 -0.06 1.16 13.23
N GLU A 38 1.09 1.81 13.39
CA GLU A 38 1.45 2.44 14.66
C GLU A 38 0.53 3.62 14.98
N ARG A 39 0.23 4.45 13.97
CA ARG A 39 -0.67 5.59 14.13
C ARG A 39 -2.07 5.16 14.55
N ASP A 40 -2.58 4.07 13.96
CA ASP A 40 -3.97 3.66 14.10
C ASP A 40 -4.17 2.45 15.04
N LYS A 41 -3.15 2.04 15.77
CA LYS A 41 -3.22 0.84 16.63
C LYS A 41 -4.30 0.90 17.72
N ASN A 42 -4.70 2.09 18.12
CA ASN A 42 -5.74 2.28 19.14
C ASN A 42 -7.06 2.74 18.53
N GLU A 43 -7.17 2.72 17.21
CA GLU A 43 -8.38 3.10 16.50
C GLU A 43 -9.19 1.87 16.10
N LYS A 44 -10.47 2.07 15.85
CA LYS A 44 -11.33 1.02 15.30
C LYS A 44 -10.97 0.76 13.85
N CYS A 45 -11.31 -0.45 13.34
CA CYS A 45 -11.19 -0.74 11.92
C CYS A 45 -11.98 0.31 11.14
N ILE A 46 -11.33 0.93 10.13
CA ILE A 46 -11.95 1.99 9.34
C ILE A 46 -13.23 1.53 8.61
N SER A 47 -13.34 0.24 8.32
CA SER A 47 -14.42 -0.29 7.47
C SER A 47 -15.51 -1.05 8.23
N CYS A 48 -15.30 -1.46 9.48
CA CYS A 48 -16.31 -2.24 10.20
C CYS A 48 -16.43 -1.90 11.69
N ASP A 49 -15.68 -0.92 12.15
CA ASP A 49 -15.68 -0.46 13.55
C ASP A 49 -15.29 -1.53 14.58
N ALA A 50 -14.59 -2.59 14.17
CA ALA A 50 -14.04 -3.58 15.08
C ALA A 50 -13.11 -2.89 16.09
N LEU A 51 -13.22 -3.26 17.37
CA LEU A 51 -12.48 -2.60 18.42
C LEU A 51 -10.98 -2.93 18.36
N PRO A 52 -10.11 -1.96 18.73
CA PRO A 52 -8.67 -2.21 18.74
C PRO A 52 -8.32 -3.41 19.62
N GLY A 53 -7.37 -4.21 19.14
CA GLY A 53 -6.94 -5.41 19.85
C GLY A 53 -7.78 -6.65 19.62
N THR A 54 -8.94 -6.52 18.96
CA THR A 54 -9.82 -7.67 18.65
C THR A 54 -9.61 -8.24 17.26
N TYR A 55 -8.70 -7.65 16.48
CA TYR A 55 -8.45 -8.07 15.10
C TYR A 55 -6.97 -7.88 14.77
N ARG A 56 -6.53 -8.57 13.70
CA ARG A 56 -5.19 -8.35 13.16
C ARG A 56 -5.19 -7.05 12.36
N LEU A 57 -4.40 -6.08 12.81
CA LEU A 57 -4.32 -4.75 12.22
C LEU A 57 -3.47 -4.77 10.95
N THR A 58 -3.99 -4.19 9.89
CA THR A 58 -3.24 -3.94 8.65
C THR A 58 -3.46 -2.50 8.21
N SER A 59 -2.59 -2.03 7.33
CA SER A 59 -2.73 -0.72 6.68
C SER A 59 -3.59 -0.92 5.44
N GLY A 60 -4.83 -0.44 5.47
CA GLY A 60 -5.76 -0.56 4.34
C GLY A 60 -5.78 0.69 3.50
N HIS A 61 -5.44 0.58 2.22
CA HIS A 61 -5.50 1.70 1.28
C HIS A 61 -6.88 1.83 0.68
N TYR A 62 -7.42 3.04 0.64
CA TYR A 62 -8.70 3.28 -0.03
C TYR A 62 -8.54 3.17 -1.55
N PHE A 63 -7.60 3.95 -2.12
CA PHE A 63 -7.19 3.74 -3.52
C PHE A 63 -6.10 2.69 -3.53
N PRO A 64 -6.32 1.54 -4.21
CA PRO A 64 -5.35 0.44 -4.20
C PRO A 64 -3.96 0.88 -4.65
N GLN A 65 -2.96 0.50 -3.88
CA GLN A 65 -1.57 0.94 -4.09
C GLN A 65 -1.00 0.51 -5.45
N GLY A 66 -1.40 -0.66 -5.96
CA GLY A 66 -0.90 -1.18 -7.22
C GLY A 66 -1.35 -0.39 -8.43
N GLN A 67 -2.51 0.27 -8.35
CA GLN A 67 -3.09 1.04 -9.45
C GLN A 67 -2.92 2.54 -9.26
N ASN A 68 -2.64 3.00 -8.06
CA ASN A 68 -2.63 4.41 -7.70
C ASN A 68 -1.36 4.74 -6.91
N LYS A 69 -0.19 4.58 -7.54
CA LYS A 69 1.10 4.77 -6.88
C LYS A 69 1.32 6.19 -6.38
N SER A 70 0.69 7.17 -7.01
CA SER A 70 0.82 8.58 -6.60
C SER A 70 0.24 8.85 -5.20
N VAL A 71 -0.71 8.03 -4.74
CA VAL A 71 -1.31 8.18 -3.42
C VAL A 71 -1.02 7.00 -2.49
N ALA A 72 -0.17 6.06 -2.94
CA ALA A 72 0.16 4.88 -2.15
C ALA A 72 0.86 5.21 -0.83
N LEU A 73 1.60 6.32 -0.79
CA LEU A 73 2.30 6.80 0.40
C LEU A 73 1.65 8.05 0.98
N ASP A 74 0.38 8.28 0.68
CA ASP A 74 -0.38 9.40 1.23
C ASP A 74 -1.06 8.95 2.53
N GLU A 75 -0.77 9.64 3.62
CA GLU A 75 -1.31 9.33 4.95
C GLU A 75 -2.84 9.34 4.99
N ASP A 76 -3.47 10.13 4.15
CA ASP A 76 -4.93 10.23 4.10
C ASP A 76 -5.57 9.10 3.31
N ASN A 77 -4.79 8.35 2.55
CA ASN A 77 -5.27 7.23 1.73
C ASN A 77 -5.15 5.87 2.43
N ALA A 78 -4.60 5.82 3.64
CA ALA A 78 -4.38 4.56 4.34
C ALA A 78 -4.81 4.66 5.79
N HIS A 79 -5.54 3.67 6.27
CA HIS A 79 -6.04 3.63 7.64
C HIS A 79 -5.99 2.20 8.18
N GLY A 80 -5.95 2.08 9.51
CA GLY A 80 -5.99 0.79 10.18
C GLY A 80 -7.26 0.03 9.82
N GLN A 81 -7.10 -1.21 9.40
CA GLN A 81 -8.19 -2.05 8.91
C GLN A 81 -7.97 -3.48 9.37
N CYS A 82 -9.04 -4.20 9.70
CA CYS A 82 -8.92 -5.60 10.07
C CYS A 82 -8.54 -6.43 8.85
N TRP A 83 -7.51 -7.26 9.03
CA TRP A 83 -6.93 -8.02 7.93
C TRP A 83 -7.91 -9.04 7.35
N PHE A 84 -8.47 -9.89 8.22
CA PHE A 84 -9.23 -11.04 7.75
C PHE A 84 -10.58 -10.64 7.16
N ASN A 85 -11.35 -9.85 7.88
CA ASN A 85 -12.72 -9.55 7.46
C ASN A 85 -12.78 -8.50 6.34
N CYS A 86 -12.19 -7.32 6.56
CA CYS A 86 -12.35 -6.22 5.61
C CYS A 86 -11.31 -6.22 4.51
N ASN A 87 -10.03 -6.37 4.85
CA ASN A 87 -8.97 -6.25 3.85
C ASN A 87 -8.93 -7.45 2.91
N LYS A 88 -8.89 -8.66 3.47
CA LYS A 88 -8.76 -9.88 2.68
C LYS A 88 -10.09 -10.33 2.07
N ASN A 89 -11.11 -10.57 2.90
CA ASN A 89 -12.36 -11.17 2.44
C ASN A 89 -13.27 -10.21 1.68
N LYS A 90 -13.22 -8.92 2.01
CA LYS A 90 -14.05 -7.91 1.36
C LYS A 90 -13.27 -6.96 0.49
N SER A 91 -12.04 -7.33 0.11
CA SER A 91 -11.18 -6.56 -0.79
C SER A 91 -11.07 -5.09 -0.38
N GLY A 92 -10.87 -4.84 0.92
CA GLY A 92 -10.77 -3.49 1.48
C GLY A 92 -12.09 -2.91 1.97
N ASN A 93 -13.22 -3.58 1.69
CA ASN A 93 -14.55 -3.17 2.14
C ASN A 93 -14.82 -1.67 1.87
N LEU A 94 -14.59 -1.25 0.62
CA LEU A 94 -14.58 0.16 0.23
C LEU A 94 -15.93 0.87 0.42
N ALA A 95 -17.03 0.15 0.28
CA ALA A 95 -18.37 0.72 0.47
C ALA A 95 -18.56 1.24 1.89
N GLU A 96 -17.97 0.56 2.88
CA GLU A 96 -18.02 0.95 4.27
C GLU A 96 -16.85 1.87 4.64
N TYR A 97 -15.76 1.80 3.90
CA TYR A 97 -14.57 2.62 4.14
C TYR A 97 -14.86 4.10 3.83
N TYR A 98 -15.49 4.37 2.68
CA TYR A 98 -15.68 5.73 2.19
C TYR A 98 -16.48 6.62 3.16
N PRO A 99 -17.63 6.20 3.71
CA PRO A 99 -18.37 7.06 4.64
C PRO A 99 -17.58 7.42 5.88
N ARG A 100 -16.71 6.53 6.34
CA ARG A 100 -15.90 6.75 7.53
C ARG A 100 -14.69 7.61 7.25
N LEU A 101 -14.20 7.57 6.02
CA LEU A 101 -13.05 8.38 5.58
C LEU A 101 -13.38 9.86 5.54
N ILE A 102 -14.57 10.24 5.07
CA ILE A 102 -14.98 11.62 4.92
C ILE A 102 -15.63 12.21 6.18
N LYS A 103 -15.74 11.44 7.22
CA LYS A 103 -16.31 11.87 8.48
C LYS A 103 -15.29 12.63 9.38
#